data_baf8660e44db2d2c8f7f710ebf06c805
#
_entry.id   baf8660e44db2d2c8f7f710ebf06c805
#
_cell.length_a   1.000
_cell.length_b   1.000
_cell.length_c   1.000
_cell.angle_alpha   90.00
_cell.angle_beta   90.00
_cell.angle_gamma   90.00
#
_symmetry.space_group_name_H-M   'P 1'
#
loop_
_entity.id
_entity.type
_entity.pdbx_description
1 polymer ?
#
loop_
_entity_poly.entity_id
_entity_poly.type
_entity_poly.pdbx_seq_one_letter_code
_entity_poly.pdbx_strand_id
1 'polypeptide(L)'
;MLQSSSPSYVLMAGIDECVELLWESGGEIFERYTDLLGRTRRKLKDLENLKLFDEEYCDRSKILISCRNLKRKDRREIKKYTGKDLYEDLKNKYLLQMEMAAPDYVIAMTSPADTEDGMRRLAEALREIDQSLAKCEEDDGKLAEMNLRHGNQQVWTPDEAERIRAESVAGVKSALETGSRKLVSAGWDECAGGVALEYAYVYPPGIPLIVPGERISSDTAKLLAGYEAQGFQIEGTQKHGRIEVMVNG
;
A
#
# COMPACT_ATOMS: atom_id res chain seq x y z
N MET A 1 21.47 11.74 -1.98
CA MET A 1 21.73 13.18 -2.27
C MET A 1 20.40 13.92 -2.12
N LEU A 2 20.33 14.86 -1.18
CA LEU A 2 19.10 15.60 -0.86
C LEU A 2 19.10 17.05 -1.36
N GLN A 3 19.85 17.32 -2.43
CA GLN A 3 20.00 18.67 -2.98
C GLN A 3 19.36 18.76 -4.37
N SER A 4 18.63 19.83 -4.61
CA SER A 4 18.17 20.23 -5.94
C SER A 4 19.17 21.23 -6.56
N SER A 5 19.60 20.99 -7.78
CA SER A 5 20.47 21.90 -8.52
C SER A 5 19.73 23.11 -9.10
N SER A 6 18.40 23.01 -9.21
CA SER A 6 17.53 24.05 -9.80
C SER A 6 16.26 24.17 -8.98
N PRO A 7 16.30 24.83 -7.81
CA PRO A 7 15.11 24.99 -6.97
C PRO A 7 14.05 25.83 -7.66
N SER A 8 12.79 25.39 -7.58
CA SER A 8 11.66 26.14 -8.08
C SER A 8 11.28 27.25 -7.08
N TYR A 9 11.41 28.50 -7.46
CA TYR A 9 11.00 29.62 -6.62
C TYR A 9 9.50 29.62 -6.32
N VAL A 10 8.66 29.11 -7.24
CA VAL A 10 7.22 28.96 -7.02
C VAL A 10 6.94 27.98 -5.88
N LEU A 11 7.63 26.82 -5.87
CA LEU A 11 7.49 25.86 -4.77
C LEU A 11 8.02 26.40 -3.45
N MET A 12 9.15 27.16 -3.49
CA MET A 12 9.70 27.79 -2.30
C MET A 12 8.75 28.85 -1.71
N ALA A 13 8.15 29.69 -2.56
CA ALA A 13 7.13 30.65 -2.13
C ALA A 13 5.91 29.97 -1.53
N GLY A 14 5.45 28.86 -2.12
CA GLY A 14 4.35 28.08 -1.57
C GLY A 14 4.66 27.43 -0.20
N ILE A 15 5.91 27.03 0.03
CA ILE A 15 6.36 26.53 1.34
C ILE A 15 6.35 27.67 2.37
N ASP A 16 6.89 28.84 1.99
CA ASP A 16 6.95 30.02 2.85
C ASP A 16 5.54 30.47 3.28
N GLU A 17 4.64 30.63 2.33
CA GLU A 17 3.22 30.94 2.55
C GLU A 17 2.54 29.92 3.48
N CYS A 18 2.83 28.62 3.27
CA CYS A 18 2.29 27.57 4.12
C CYS A 18 2.80 27.68 5.57
N VAL A 19 4.07 27.99 5.75
CA VAL A 19 4.68 28.19 7.08
C VAL A 19 4.04 29.43 7.77
N GLU A 20 3.88 30.54 7.06
CA GLU A 20 3.24 31.74 7.59
C GLU A 20 1.78 31.46 8.01
N LEU A 21 0.99 30.83 7.15
CA LEU A 21 -0.38 30.41 7.44
C LEU A 21 -0.47 29.55 8.70
N LEU A 22 0.43 28.57 8.84
CA LEU A 22 0.44 27.70 10.02
C LEU A 22 0.89 28.44 11.28
N TRP A 23 1.81 29.39 11.14
CA TRP A 23 2.25 30.22 12.26
C TRP A 23 1.14 31.15 12.78
N GLU A 24 0.39 31.76 11.88
CA GLU A 24 -0.66 32.70 12.22
C GLU A 24 -1.96 32.03 12.68
N SER A 25 -2.37 30.98 12.00
CA SER A 25 -3.71 30.40 12.13
C SER A 25 -3.73 28.89 12.36
N GLY A 26 -2.57 28.25 12.55
CA GLY A 26 -2.46 26.78 12.65
C GLY A 26 -3.33 26.19 13.75
N GLY A 27 -3.43 26.86 14.91
CA GLY A 27 -4.29 26.41 16.02
C GLY A 27 -5.76 26.24 15.60
N GLU A 28 -6.35 27.29 15.02
CA GLU A 28 -7.75 27.27 14.56
C GLU A 28 -7.97 26.27 13.40
N ILE A 29 -7.01 26.21 12.47
CA ILE A 29 -7.07 25.31 11.32
C ILE A 29 -7.12 23.86 11.79
N PHE A 30 -6.24 23.45 12.68
CA PHE A 30 -6.19 22.09 13.19
C PHE A 30 -7.32 21.76 14.16
N GLU A 31 -7.81 22.69 14.96
CA GLU A 31 -8.99 22.49 15.80
C GLU A 31 -10.23 22.17 14.95
N ARG A 32 -10.50 23.00 13.93
CA ARG A 32 -11.58 22.78 12.97
C ARG A 32 -11.44 21.43 12.25
N TYR A 33 -10.23 21.11 11.79
CA TYR A 33 -9.96 19.84 11.10
C TYR A 33 -10.20 18.65 12.00
N THR A 34 -9.66 18.64 13.21
CA THR A 34 -9.82 17.53 14.15
C THR A 34 -11.26 17.31 14.57
N ASP A 35 -12.04 18.37 14.72
CA ASP A 35 -13.47 18.30 15.00
C ASP A 35 -14.25 17.72 13.81
N LEU A 36 -13.99 18.21 12.59
CA LEU A 36 -14.59 17.68 11.36
C LEU A 36 -14.25 16.19 11.17
N LEU A 37 -12.98 15.83 11.33
CA LEU A 37 -12.51 14.45 11.24
C LEU A 37 -13.18 13.56 12.31
N GLY A 38 -13.28 14.04 13.54
CA GLY A 38 -13.95 13.33 14.64
C GLY A 38 -15.43 13.06 14.36
N ARG A 39 -16.15 14.07 13.83
CA ARG A 39 -17.56 13.92 13.40
C ARG A 39 -17.70 12.91 12.26
N THR A 40 -16.80 12.95 11.30
CA THR A 40 -16.80 12.01 10.16
C THR A 40 -16.54 10.59 10.64
N ARG A 41 -15.52 10.36 11.45
CA ARG A 41 -15.21 9.02 12.00
C ARG A 41 -16.35 8.45 12.82
N ARG A 42 -17.08 9.27 13.60
CA ARG A 42 -18.29 8.81 14.32
C ARG A 42 -19.35 8.27 13.37
N LYS A 43 -19.63 8.98 12.26
CA LYS A 43 -20.58 8.51 11.22
C LYS A 43 -20.15 7.20 10.56
N LEU A 44 -18.85 6.99 10.40
CA LEU A 44 -18.29 5.78 9.77
C LEU A 44 -18.27 4.57 10.72
N LYS A 45 -18.36 4.78 12.04
CA LYS A 45 -18.52 3.67 13.01
C LYS A 45 -19.87 2.96 12.89
N ASP A 46 -20.88 3.64 12.34
CA ASP A 46 -22.24 3.10 12.19
C ASP A 46 -22.40 2.20 10.94
N LEU A 47 -21.33 1.97 10.15
CA LEU A 47 -21.35 1.05 9.02
C LEU A 47 -21.54 -0.41 9.52
N GLU A 48 -22.41 -1.16 8.83
CA GLU A 48 -22.80 -2.53 9.25
C GLU A 48 -21.79 -3.57 8.77
N ASN A 49 -21.42 -3.52 7.50
CA ASN A 49 -20.55 -4.47 6.80
C ASN A 49 -19.12 -3.96 6.71
N LEU A 50 -18.92 -2.81 6.07
CA LEU A 50 -17.64 -2.11 6.08
C LEU A 50 -17.26 -1.73 7.52
N LYS A 51 -15.96 -1.75 7.83
CA LYS A 51 -15.48 -1.42 9.18
C LYS A 51 -14.42 -0.33 9.14
N LEU A 52 -14.65 0.74 9.91
CA LEU A 52 -13.62 1.74 10.20
C LEU A 52 -12.59 1.12 11.15
N PHE A 53 -11.31 1.14 10.76
CA PHE A 53 -10.21 0.85 11.67
C PHE A 53 -9.99 2.05 12.60
N ASP A 54 -10.12 1.84 13.91
CA ASP A 54 -10.07 2.90 14.92
C ASP A 54 -9.37 2.42 16.20
N GLU A 55 -8.14 1.95 16.05
CA GLU A 55 -7.28 1.54 17.16
C GLU A 55 -6.64 2.75 17.85
N GLU A 56 -6.22 2.60 19.11
CA GLU A 56 -5.69 3.67 19.96
C GLU A 56 -4.46 4.35 19.35
N TYR A 57 -3.59 3.58 18.71
CA TYR A 57 -2.30 4.07 18.16
C TYR A 57 -2.34 4.33 16.66
N CYS A 58 -3.51 4.38 16.03
CA CYS A 58 -3.60 4.68 14.60
C CYS A 58 -3.45 6.18 14.31
N ASP A 59 -2.86 6.49 13.15
CA ASP A 59 -2.88 7.85 12.61
C ASP A 59 -4.32 8.21 12.21
N ARG A 60 -4.95 9.07 13.00
CA ARG A 60 -6.36 9.42 12.81
C ARG A 60 -6.62 10.20 11.53
N SER A 61 -5.61 10.87 10.96
CA SER A 61 -5.73 11.57 9.67
C SER A 61 -5.97 10.62 8.50
N LYS A 62 -5.64 9.34 8.68
CA LYS A 62 -5.91 8.28 7.72
C LYS A 62 -7.18 7.53 8.09
N ILE A 63 -8.16 7.53 7.17
CA ILE A 63 -9.41 6.79 7.32
C ILE A 63 -9.24 5.44 6.60
N LEU A 64 -8.97 4.39 7.37
CA LEU A 64 -8.86 3.02 6.86
C LEU A 64 -10.21 2.34 6.96
N ILE A 65 -10.76 1.90 5.83
CA ILE A 65 -12.03 1.18 5.73
C ILE A 65 -11.78 -0.24 5.27
N SER A 66 -12.04 -1.19 6.14
CA SER A 66 -11.96 -2.62 5.84
C SER A 66 -13.24 -3.11 5.17
N CYS A 67 -13.04 -3.88 4.08
CA CYS A 67 -14.09 -4.62 3.38
C CYS A 67 -13.85 -6.14 3.47
N ARG A 68 -13.17 -6.56 4.53
CA ARG A 68 -12.79 -7.97 4.74
C ARG A 68 -14.01 -8.87 4.83
N ASN A 69 -13.95 -10.03 4.14
CA ASN A 69 -15.00 -11.05 4.14
C ASN A 69 -16.37 -10.55 3.69
N LEU A 70 -16.39 -9.65 2.69
CA LEU A 70 -17.60 -9.11 2.12
C LEU A 70 -17.84 -9.59 0.68
N LYS A 71 -19.12 -9.62 0.30
CA LYS A 71 -19.62 -9.90 -1.05
C LYS A 71 -20.73 -8.91 -1.41
N ARG A 72 -21.00 -8.71 -2.71
CA ARG A 72 -22.19 -7.95 -3.14
C ARG A 72 -23.44 -8.79 -2.98
N LYS A 73 -24.54 -8.19 -2.50
CA LYS A 73 -25.83 -8.85 -2.26
C LYS A 73 -26.52 -9.34 -3.54
N ASP A 74 -26.33 -8.62 -4.64
CA ASP A 74 -27.07 -8.75 -5.88
C ASP A 74 -26.39 -9.67 -6.93
N ARG A 75 -25.20 -10.19 -6.65
CA ARG A 75 -24.49 -11.07 -7.59
C ARG A 75 -24.91 -12.52 -7.41
N ARG A 76 -25.29 -13.16 -8.50
CA ARG A 76 -25.60 -14.61 -8.55
C ARG A 76 -24.37 -15.48 -8.31
N GLU A 77 -23.16 -14.97 -8.63
CA GLU A 77 -21.90 -15.58 -8.28
C GLU A 77 -21.35 -14.96 -7.00
N ILE A 78 -20.94 -15.78 -6.05
CA ILE A 78 -20.32 -15.37 -4.79
C ILE A 78 -18.89 -14.90 -5.11
N LYS A 79 -18.76 -13.69 -5.62
CA LYS A 79 -17.47 -13.05 -5.77
C LYS A 79 -17.18 -12.20 -4.54
N LYS A 80 -16.04 -12.47 -3.90
CA LYS A 80 -15.52 -11.65 -2.79
C LYS A 80 -15.41 -10.19 -3.23
N TYR A 81 -15.85 -9.27 -2.37
CA TYR A 81 -15.68 -7.84 -2.56
C TYR A 81 -14.35 -7.41 -1.96
N THR A 82 -13.47 -6.86 -2.77
CA THR A 82 -12.09 -6.53 -2.40
C THR A 82 -11.90 -5.04 -2.16
N GLY A 83 -10.79 -4.66 -1.54
CA GLY A 83 -10.41 -3.25 -1.41
C GLY A 83 -10.22 -2.57 -2.77
N LYS A 84 -9.80 -3.32 -3.80
CA LYS A 84 -9.76 -2.81 -5.18
C LYS A 84 -11.16 -2.50 -5.71
N ASP A 85 -12.15 -3.38 -5.49
CA ASP A 85 -13.54 -3.11 -5.88
C ASP A 85 -14.07 -1.87 -5.16
N LEU A 86 -13.79 -1.71 -3.86
CA LEU A 86 -14.18 -0.53 -3.07
C LEU A 86 -13.52 0.75 -3.60
N TYR A 87 -12.22 0.69 -3.91
CA TYR A 87 -11.48 1.80 -4.50
C TYR A 87 -12.08 2.22 -5.85
N GLU A 88 -12.35 1.27 -6.75
CA GLU A 88 -12.93 1.53 -8.06
C GLU A 88 -14.36 2.08 -7.96
N ASP A 89 -15.17 1.56 -7.06
CA ASP A 89 -16.50 2.10 -6.80
C ASP A 89 -16.46 3.56 -6.33
N LEU A 90 -15.63 3.86 -5.33
CA LEU A 90 -15.46 5.22 -4.81
C LEU A 90 -14.98 6.18 -5.90
N LYS A 91 -13.98 5.76 -6.69
CA LYS A 91 -13.42 6.57 -7.77
C LYS A 91 -14.41 6.79 -8.91
N ASN A 92 -15.01 5.73 -9.43
CA ASN A 92 -15.76 5.80 -10.69
C ASN A 92 -17.21 6.26 -10.50
N LYS A 93 -17.85 5.89 -9.38
CA LYS A 93 -19.25 6.24 -9.11
C LYS A 93 -19.41 7.53 -8.30
N TYR A 94 -18.52 7.75 -7.33
CA TYR A 94 -18.64 8.87 -6.39
C TYR A 94 -17.59 9.96 -6.61
N LEU A 95 -16.64 9.76 -7.53
CA LEU A 95 -15.53 10.68 -7.83
C LEU A 95 -14.71 11.01 -6.58
N LEU A 96 -14.45 9.97 -5.77
CA LEU A 96 -13.64 10.05 -4.56
C LEU A 96 -12.38 9.22 -4.75
N GLN A 97 -11.23 9.89 -4.84
CA GLN A 97 -9.93 9.25 -4.99
C GLN A 97 -9.38 8.87 -3.62
N MET A 98 -9.14 7.56 -3.40
CA MET A 98 -8.46 7.08 -2.20
C MET A 98 -6.95 7.10 -2.40
N GLU A 99 -6.20 7.15 -1.31
CA GLU A 99 -4.74 7.09 -1.32
C GLU A 99 -4.24 5.72 -1.79
N MET A 100 -4.80 4.66 -1.23
CA MET A 100 -4.42 3.30 -1.62
C MET A 100 -5.56 2.31 -1.45
N ALA A 101 -5.43 1.18 -2.15
CA ALA A 101 -6.20 -0.03 -1.95
C ALA A 101 -5.28 -1.22 -1.63
N ALA A 102 -5.70 -2.04 -0.69
CA ALA A 102 -5.15 -3.36 -0.40
C ALA A 102 -6.23 -4.42 -0.67
N PRO A 103 -5.93 -5.72 -0.58
CA PRO A 103 -6.92 -6.76 -0.86
C PRO A 103 -8.23 -6.65 -0.07
N ASP A 104 -8.19 -6.16 1.17
CA ASP A 104 -9.30 -6.15 2.10
C ASP A 104 -9.59 -4.79 2.76
N TYR A 105 -8.93 -3.71 2.29
CA TYR A 105 -9.20 -2.35 2.77
C TYR A 105 -8.81 -1.27 1.76
N VAL A 106 -9.29 -0.05 2.00
CA VAL A 106 -8.81 1.19 1.37
C VAL A 106 -8.40 2.19 2.44
N ILE A 107 -7.53 3.13 2.06
CA ILE A 107 -7.14 4.27 2.91
C ILE A 107 -7.49 5.56 2.20
N ALA A 108 -8.23 6.43 2.89
CA ALA A 108 -8.34 7.84 2.55
C ALA A 108 -7.37 8.64 3.41
N MET A 109 -6.57 9.49 2.76
CA MET A 109 -5.72 10.47 3.43
C MET A 109 -6.49 11.79 3.54
N THR A 110 -6.53 12.35 4.74
CA THR A 110 -7.24 13.61 5.00
C THR A 110 -6.29 14.69 5.48
N SER A 111 -6.69 15.95 5.30
CA SER A 111 -5.88 17.12 5.64
C SER A 111 -6.76 18.26 6.16
N PRO A 112 -6.16 19.30 6.75
CA PRO A 112 -6.89 20.53 7.13
C PRO A 112 -7.58 21.27 5.97
N ALA A 113 -7.21 20.97 4.72
CA ALA A 113 -7.84 21.53 3.53
C ALA A 113 -9.14 20.83 3.12
N ASP A 114 -9.45 19.68 3.72
CA ASP A 114 -10.70 18.97 3.44
C ASP A 114 -11.91 19.74 3.93
N THR A 115 -12.96 19.75 3.10
CA THR A 115 -14.20 20.47 3.37
C THR A 115 -15.24 19.58 4.05
N GLU A 116 -16.21 20.20 4.74
CA GLU A 116 -17.37 19.50 5.29
C GLU A 116 -18.14 18.73 4.21
N ASP A 117 -18.26 19.31 3.01
CA ASP A 117 -18.92 18.66 1.87
C ASP A 117 -18.16 17.42 1.40
N GLY A 118 -16.82 17.49 1.28
CA GLY A 118 -15.98 16.37 0.93
C GLY A 118 -16.13 15.21 1.91
N MET A 119 -16.06 15.49 3.20
CA MET A 119 -16.22 14.49 4.25
C MET A 119 -17.65 13.91 4.31
N ARG A 120 -18.66 14.73 4.05
CA ARG A 120 -20.07 14.30 3.94
C ARG A 120 -20.22 13.33 2.76
N ARG A 121 -19.72 13.68 1.58
CA ARG A 121 -19.76 12.84 0.38
C ARG A 121 -19.08 11.49 0.61
N LEU A 122 -17.92 11.48 1.27
CA LEU A 122 -17.22 10.23 1.62
C LEU A 122 -18.10 9.34 2.52
N ALA A 123 -18.68 9.91 3.57
CA ALA A 123 -19.52 9.15 4.50
C ALA A 123 -20.80 8.62 3.85
N GLU A 124 -21.43 9.39 2.96
CA GLU A 124 -22.63 8.99 2.22
C GLU A 124 -22.32 7.87 1.21
N ALA A 125 -21.21 8.03 0.44
CA ALA A 125 -20.77 7.01 -0.52
C ALA A 125 -20.47 5.67 0.17
N LEU A 126 -19.73 5.71 1.28
CA LEU A 126 -19.42 4.49 2.04
C LEU A 126 -20.68 3.84 2.61
N ARG A 127 -21.67 4.62 3.09
CA ARG A 127 -22.95 4.09 3.58
C ARG A 127 -23.76 3.43 2.46
N GLU A 128 -23.84 4.04 1.28
CA GLU A 128 -24.55 3.47 0.14
C GLU A 128 -23.90 2.16 -0.33
N ILE A 129 -22.57 2.12 -0.41
CA ILE A 129 -21.84 0.90 -0.73
C ILE A 129 -22.09 -0.16 0.34
N ASP A 130 -22.00 0.18 1.62
CA ASP A 130 -22.19 -0.72 2.75
C ASP A 130 -23.54 -1.45 2.69
N GLN A 131 -24.62 -0.74 2.35
CA GLN A 131 -25.97 -1.31 2.17
C GLN A 131 -26.04 -2.34 1.05
N SER A 132 -25.19 -2.25 0.04
CA SER A 132 -25.11 -3.19 -1.08
C SER A 132 -24.30 -4.46 -0.76
N LEU A 133 -23.63 -4.51 0.41
CA LEU A 133 -22.73 -5.58 0.80
C LEU A 133 -23.35 -6.51 1.84
N ALA A 134 -22.85 -7.75 1.88
CA ALA A 134 -23.16 -8.75 2.91
C ALA A 134 -21.89 -9.51 3.28
N LYS A 135 -21.86 -10.09 4.47
CA LYS A 135 -20.76 -10.97 4.93
C LYS A 135 -20.74 -12.26 4.10
N CYS A 136 -19.55 -12.77 3.81
CA CYS A 136 -19.38 -14.14 3.34
C CYS A 136 -19.66 -15.12 4.48
N GLU A 137 -20.23 -16.27 4.17
CA GLU A 137 -20.52 -17.32 5.15
C GLU A 137 -19.25 -18.08 5.58
N GLU A 138 -18.24 -18.13 4.69
CA GLU A 138 -16.93 -18.73 4.97
C GLU A 138 -15.94 -17.63 5.32
N ASP A 139 -15.45 -17.68 6.54
CA ASP A 139 -14.30 -16.88 6.97
C ASP A 139 -13.02 -17.60 6.50
N ASP A 140 -12.47 -17.18 5.36
CA ASP A 140 -11.14 -17.59 4.93
C ASP A 140 -10.10 -16.99 5.89
N GLY A 141 -10.08 -17.44 7.15
CA GLY A 141 -9.17 -16.95 8.20
C GLY A 141 -7.67 -16.87 7.82
N LYS A 142 -7.33 -17.35 6.63
CA LYS A 142 -5.96 -17.38 6.09
C LYS A 142 -5.36 -16.02 5.73
N LEU A 143 -6.17 -14.96 5.51
CA LEU A 143 -5.63 -13.60 5.28
C LEU A 143 -5.50 -12.79 6.57
N ALA A 144 -6.06 -13.26 7.68
CA ALA A 144 -6.06 -12.57 8.97
C ALA A 144 -4.67 -12.49 9.61
N GLU A 145 -3.81 -13.43 9.30
CA GLU A 145 -2.46 -13.56 9.88
C GLU A 145 -1.33 -13.21 8.91
N MET A 146 -1.64 -12.63 7.76
CA MET A 146 -0.60 -11.93 7.01
C MET A 146 -0.21 -10.68 7.80
N ASN A 147 0.25 -10.95 9.04
CA ASN A 147 1.01 -10.01 9.81
C ASN A 147 2.07 -9.42 8.89
N LEU A 148 2.10 -8.11 8.79
CA LEU A 148 3.10 -7.28 8.11
C LEU A 148 4.56 -7.50 8.60
N ARG A 149 4.81 -8.54 9.35
CA ARG A 149 6.13 -9.10 9.59
C ARG A 149 6.49 -9.95 8.38
N HIS A 150 6.81 -9.26 7.28
CA HIS A 150 7.49 -9.89 6.19
C HIS A 150 8.73 -10.55 6.77
N GLY A 151 8.73 -11.87 6.84
CA GLY A 151 9.85 -12.63 7.41
C GLY A 151 11.08 -12.63 6.51
N ASN A 152 11.26 -11.58 5.69
CA ASN A 152 12.44 -11.37 4.89
C ASN A 152 13.62 -11.07 5.80
N GLN A 153 14.74 -11.70 5.52
CA GLN A 153 15.99 -11.50 6.26
C GLN A 153 16.97 -10.71 5.40
N GLN A 154 17.46 -9.61 5.92
CA GLN A 154 18.53 -8.86 5.26
C GLN A 154 19.80 -9.71 5.23
N VAL A 155 20.32 -9.94 4.02
CA VAL A 155 21.56 -10.67 3.74
C VAL A 155 22.65 -9.69 3.30
N TRP A 156 22.27 -8.72 2.49
CA TRP A 156 23.12 -7.63 2.00
C TRP A 156 22.41 -6.30 2.21
N THR A 157 23.19 -5.24 2.21
CA THR A 157 22.64 -3.89 2.08
C THR A 157 22.13 -3.68 0.64
N PRO A 158 21.21 -2.74 0.40
CA PRO A 158 20.76 -2.43 -0.97
C PRO A 158 21.90 -2.05 -1.92
N ASP A 159 22.91 -1.32 -1.43
CA ASP A 159 24.10 -0.94 -2.20
C ASP A 159 24.94 -2.17 -2.61
N GLU A 160 25.15 -3.11 -1.69
CA GLU A 160 25.85 -4.37 -1.99
C GLU A 160 25.05 -5.20 -3.02
N ALA A 161 23.73 -5.28 -2.89
CA ALA A 161 22.88 -6.02 -3.81
C ALA A 161 22.91 -5.40 -5.22
N GLU A 162 22.89 -4.07 -5.34
CA GLU A 162 23.01 -3.37 -6.62
C GLU A 162 24.36 -3.61 -7.28
N ARG A 163 25.44 -3.56 -6.51
CA ARG A 163 26.79 -3.87 -7.01
C ARG A 163 26.88 -5.31 -7.51
N ILE A 164 26.41 -6.29 -6.72
CA ILE A 164 26.40 -7.71 -7.09
C ILE A 164 25.61 -7.93 -8.38
N ARG A 165 24.45 -7.26 -8.49
CA ARG A 165 23.63 -7.31 -9.71
C ARG A 165 24.38 -6.78 -10.94
N ALA A 166 24.98 -5.59 -10.82
CA ALA A 166 25.74 -4.97 -11.90
C ALA A 166 26.90 -5.85 -12.36
N GLU A 167 27.67 -6.43 -11.44
CA GLU A 167 28.79 -7.34 -11.71
C GLU A 167 28.30 -8.63 -12.39
N SER A 168 27.18 -9.21 -11.91
CA SER A 168 26.58 -10.42 -12.48
C SER A 168 26.10 -10.21 -13.92
N VAL A 169 25.47 -9.07 -14.21
CA VAL A 169 25.02 -8.70 -15.56
C VAL A 169 26.22 -8.46 -16.49
N ALA A 170 27.30 -7.85 -15.98
CA ALA A 170 28.52 -7.60 -16.73
C ALA A 170 29.38 -8.88 -16.95
N GLY A 171 29.01 -10.03 -16.36
CA GLY A 171 29.79 -11.25 -16.43
C GLY A 171 31.13 -11.19 -15.68
N VAL A 172 31.29 -10.22 -14.78
CA VAL A 172 32.49 -10.04 -13.94
C VAL A 172 32.38 -10.98 -12.75
N LYS A 173 33.40 -11.80 -12.53
CA LYS A 173 33.48 -12.63 -11.32
C LYS A 173 33.82 -11.71 -10.13
N SER A 174 32.86 -11.53 -9.25
CA SER A 174 33.04 -10.77 -8.01
C SER A 174 33.91 -11.53 -7.01
N ALA A 175 34.66 -10.79 -6.20
CA ALA A 175 35.38 -11.33 -5.04
C ALA A 175 34.46 -11.91 -3.94
N LEU A 176 33.14 -11.71 -4.06
CA LEU A 176 32.11 -12.28 -3.19
C LEU A 176 31.65 -13.69 -3.62
N GLU A 177 32.15 -14.19 -4.75
CA GLU A 177 31.84 -15.53 -5.28
C GLU A 177 32.72 -16.60 -4.63
N THR A 178 32.53 -16.86 -3.36
CA THR A 178 32.92 -18.16 -2.76
C THR A 178 31.69 -19.09 -2.75
N GLY A 179 31.25 -19.53 -3.94
CA GLY A 179 30.15 -20.48 -4.08
C GLY A 179 29.44 -20.33 -5.42
N SER A 180 28.83 -21.40 -5.91
CA SER A 180 28.04 -21.40 -7.15
C SER A 180 26.76 -20.61 -7.01
N ARG A 181 26.85 -19.27 -7.00
CA ARG A 181 25.68 -18.39 -6.97
C ARG A 181 25.27 -18.03 -8.39
N LYS A 182 23.98 -18.00 -8.65
CA LYS A 182 23.43 -17.71 -9.97
C LYS A 182 22.35 -16.65 -9.87
N LEU A 183 22.44 -15.64 -10.76
CA LEU A 183 21.38 -14.68 -10.98
C LEU A 183 20.26 -15.35 -11.78
N VAL A 184 19.04 -15.30 -11.26
CA VAL A 184 17.84 -15.89 -11.86
C VAL A 184 16.71 -14.87 -11.84
N SER A 185 15.97 -14.75 -12.92
CA SER A 185 14.69 -14.06 -12.95
C SER A 185 13.59 -15.07 -12.59
N ALA A 186 13.02 -14.95 -11.39
CA ALA A 186 12.03 -15.86 -10.82
C ALA A 186 10.63 -15.25 -10.81
N GLY A 187 9.60 -16.05 -11.02
CA GLY A 187 8.21 -15.65 -10.74
C GLY A 187 7.94 -15.56 -9.24
N TRP A 188 6.80 -14.99 -8.85
CA TRP A 188 6.47 -14.83 -7.42
C TRP A 188 6.39 -16.18 -6.70
N ASP A 189 5.88 -17.22 -7.36
CA ASP A 189 5.79 -18.58 -6.78
C ASP A 189 7.15 -19.27 -6.62
N GLU A 190 8.19 -18.80 -7.32
CA GLU A 190 9.51 -19.43 -7.43
C GLU A 190 10.61 -18.64 -6.69
N CYS A 191 10.34 -17.37 -6.30
CA CYS A 191 11.37 -16.46 -5.78
C CYS A 191 11.73 -16.71 -4.31
N ALA A 192 10.95 -17.50 -3.58
CA ALA A 192 11.19 -17.78 -2.17
C ALA A 192 12.57 -18.41 -1.92
N GLY A 193 13.28 -17.94 -0.89
CA GLY A 193 14.63 -18.37 -0.54
C GLY A 193 15.76 -17.67 -1.31
N GLY A 194 15.47 -17.07 -2.46
CA GLY A 194 16.41 -16.22 -3.20
C GLY A 194 16.68 -14.90 -2.48
N VAL A 195 17.85 -14.31 -2.73
CA VAL A 195 18.17 -12.96 -2.24
C VAL A 195 17.82 -11.98 -3.35
N ALA A 196 16.92 -11.04 -3.05
CA ALA A 196 16.41 -10.07 -4.00
C ALA A 196 17.51 -9.11 -4.48
N LEU A 197 17.47 -8.78 -5.76
CA LEU A 197 18.33 -7.78 -6.40
C LEU A 197 17.54 -6.58 -6.93
N GLU A 198 16.22 -6.59 -6.72
CA GLU A 198 15.30 -5.56 -7.14
C GLU A 198 14.33 -5.23 -6.01
N TYR A 199 13.71 -4.05 -6.07
CA TYR A 199 12.57 -3.72 -5.23
C TYR A 199 11.33 -4.43 -5.75
N ALA A 200 10.39 -4.71 -4.84
CA ALA A 200 9.01 -5.03 -5.20
C ALA A 200 8.06 -4.33 -4.26
N TYR A 201 7.14 -3.53 -4.81
CA TYR A 201 6.16 -2.77 -4.05
C TYR A 201 4.84 -2.67 -4.83
N VAL A 202 3.75 -2.43 -4.11
CA VAL A 202 2.45 -2.10 -4.71
C VAL A 202 2.29 -0.58 -4.68
N TYR A 203 1.97 0.02 -5.81
CA TYR A 203 1.75 1.46 -5.92
C TYR A 203 0.27 1.76 -6.24
N PRO A 204 -0.34 2.78 -5.63
CA PRO A 204 0.09 3.59 -4.48
C PRO A 204 0.06 2.79 -3.15
N PRO A 205 0.83 3.19 -2.09
CA PRO A 205 1.71 4.35 -1.99
C PRO A 205 3.18 4.05 -2.35
N GLY A 206 3.55 2.83 -2.69
CA GLY A 206 4.91 2.47 -3.03
C GLY A 206 5.75 1.99 -1.84
N ILE A 207 5.13 1.46 -0.79
CA ILE A 207 5.85 0.86 0.34
C ILE A 207 6.46 -0.46 -0.12
N PRO A 208 7.80 -0.63 -0.02
CA PRO A 208 8.44 -1.86 -0.44
C PRO A 208 8.00 -3.07 0.38
N LEU A 209 7.64 -4.14 -0.30
CA LEU A 209 7.41 -5.48 0.26
C LEU A 209 8.71 -6.31 0.21
N ILE A 210 9.56 -6.01 -0.75
CA ILE A 210 10.91 -6.56 -0.89
C ILE A 210 11.87 -5.39 -1.16
N VAL A 211 12.99 -5.41 -0.45
CA VAL A 211 14.13 -4.50 -0.65
C VAL A 211 15.32 -5.31 -1.18
N PRO A 212 16.12 -4.77 -2.13
CA PRO A 212 17.34 -5.43 -2.57
C PRO A 212 18.24 -5.82 -1.41
N GLY A 213 18.76 -7.05 -1.45
CA GLY A 213 19.58 -7.62 -0.38
C GLY A 213 18.81 -8.45 0.64
N GLU A 214 17.47 -8.49 0.57
CA GLU A 214 16.66 -9.34 1.44
C GLU A 214 16.49 -10.75 0.86
N ARG A 215 16.57 -11.75 1.71
CA ARG A 215 16.13 -13.12 1.41
C ARG A 215 14.62 -13.17 1.47
N ILE A 216 14.00 -13.50 0.35
CA ILE A 216 12.54 -13.52 0.21
C ILE A 216 11.97 -14.70 0.99
N SER A 217 11.06 -14.41 1.92
CA SER A 217 10.33 -15.45 2.64
C SER A 217 9.24 -16.08 1.77
N SER A 218 8.85 -17.31 2.09
CA SER A 218 7.72 -17.97 1.43
C SER A 218 6.40 -17.19 1.60
N ASP A 219 6.24 -16.47 2.71
CA ASP A 219 5.04 -15.71 2.99
C ASP A 219 4.99 -14.43 2.14
N THR A 220 6.13 -13.73 1.98
CA THR A 220 6.23 -12.58 1.08
C THR A 220 6.00 -12.99 -0.38
N ALA A 221 6.55 -14.12 -0.81
CA ALA A 221 6.34 -14.66 -2.17
C ALA A 221 4.85 -14.94 -2.43
N LYS A 222 4.17 -15.62 -1.51
CA LYS A 222 2.71 -15.88 -1.58
C LYS A 222 1.89 -14.61 -1.56
N LEU A 223 2.32 -13.62 -0.77
CA LEU A 223 1.66 -12.32 -0.70
C LEU A 223 1.67 -11.61 -2.05
N LEU A 224 2.84 -11.56 -2.70
CA LEU A 224 3.00 -10.93 -4.02
C LEU A 224 2.19 -11.67 -5.09
N ALA A 225 2.25 -13.01 -5.12
CA ALA A 225 1.41 -13.81 -6.01
C ALA A 225 -0.09 -13.56 -5.79
N GLY A 226 -0.50 -13.43 -4.53
CA GLY A 226 -1.89 -13.09 -4.17
C GLY A 226 -2.31 -11.69 -4.60
N TYR A 227 -1.44 -10.70 -4.51
CA TYR A 227 -1.69 -9.34 -5.02
C TYR A 227 -1.86 -9.34 -6.55
N GLU A 228 -0.95 -9.99 -7.26
CA GLU A 228 -1.02 -10.08 -8.73
C GLU A 228 -2.31 -10.79 -9.19
N ALA A 229 -2.66 -11.91 -8.56
CA ALA A 229 -3.90 -12.64 -8.85
C ALA A 229 -5.18 -11.82 -8.65
N GLN A 230 -5.15 -10.83 -7.74
CA GLN A 230 -6.23 -9.86 -7.50
C GLN A 230 -6.14 -8.63 -8.43
N GLY A 231 -5.17 -8.61 -9.35
CA GLY A 231 -5.00 -7.55 -10.34
C GLY A 231 -4.32 -6.29 -9.80
N PHE A 232 -3.60 -6.38 -8.67
CA PHE A 232 -2.68 -5.32 -8.26
C PHE A 232 -1.42 -5.38 -9.12
N GLN A 233 -0.91 -4.21 -9.49
CA GLN A 233 0.37 -4.11 -10.17
C GLN A 233 1.50 -4.06 -9.15
N ILE A 234 2.49 -4.94 -9.34
CA ILE A 234 3.71 -4.93 -8.56
C ILE A 234 4.76 -4.21 -9.36
N GLU A 235 5.28 -3.14 -8.79
CA GLU A 235 6.26 -2.24 -9.37
C GLU A 235 7.66 -2.48 -8.76
N GLY A 236 8.68 -1.87 -9.38
CA GLY A 236 10.08 -1.91 -8.90
C GLY A 236 10.92 -3.00 -9.52
N THR A 237 10.32 -3.92 -10.27
CA THR A 237 11.03 -4.96 -11.02
C THR A 237 11.19 -4.60 -12.49
N GLN A 238 12.24 -5.09 -13.17
CA GLN A 238 12.44 -4.85 -14.60
C GLN A 238 11.47 -5.62 -15.49
N LYS A 239 11.01 -6.78 -15.01
CA LYS A 239 10.06 -7.63 -15.76
C LYS A 239 8.80 -7.80 -14.94
N HIS A 240 7.68 -7.47 -15.54
CA HIS A 240 6.37 -7.68 -14.93
C HIS A 240 6.18 -9.14 -14.48
N GLY A 241 5.69 -9.35 -13.26
CA GLY A 241 5.43 -10.67 -12.68
C GLY A 241 6.68 -11.46 -12.29
N ARG A 242 7.87 -10.87 -12.35
CA ARG A 242 9.14 -11.55 -12.04
C ARG A 242 10.09 -10.62 -11.31
N ILE A 243 10.96 -11.20 -10.48
CA ILE A 243 12.00 -10.50 -9.74
C ILE A 243 13.36 -11.16 -9.98
N GLU A 244 14.41 -10.36 -10.09
CA GLU A 244 15.78 -10.86 -10.14
C GLU A 244 16.26 -11.22 -8.72
N VAL A 245 16.69 -12.46 -8.56
CA VAL A 245 17.20 -13.00 -7.31
C VAL A 245 18.53 -13.70 -7.51
N MET A 246 19.34 -13.71 -6.47
CA MET A 246 20.54 -14.55 -6.37
C MET A 246 20.17 -15.83 -5.64
N VAL A 247 20.41 -16.97 -6.26
CA VAL A 247 20.21 -18.30 -5.67
C VAL A 247 21.53 -19.03 -5.53
N ASN A 248 21.62 -19.97 -4.58
CA ASN A 248 22.73 -20.90 -4.50
C ASN A 248 22.55 -21.91 -5.64
N GLY A 249 23.59 -22.15 -6.42
CA GLY A 249 23.63 -23.17 -7.47
C GLY A 249 23.82 -24.58 -6.92
#